data_8e7b1918dc9acd23516e80f0e8dbe5b3
#
_entry.id   8e7b1918dc9acd23516e80f0e8dbe5b3
#
_cell.length_a   1.000
_cell.length_b   1.000
_cell.length_c   1.000
_cell.angle_alpha   90.00
_cell.angle_beta   90.00
_cell.angle_gamma   90.00
#
_symmetry.space_group_name_H-M   'P 1'
#
loop_
_entity.id
_entity.type
_entity.pdbx_description
1 polymer ?
#
loop_
_entity_poly.entity_id
_entity_poly.type
_entity_poly.pdbx_seq_one_letter_code
_entity_poly.pdbx_strand_id
1 'polypeptide(L)'
;IIWNSGTAETPDMIEVTTEYPPEDPIISAGQNMPTFADLDGDGDEDLYVTVLSGAYGNQLVNNFYFYENMGTNSDPEYSYITNNYFSMLDIFSNSSPELIDIDSDGDLDLFVANQYDLSETPWVGRIHFFRNTGSSSSPNYVEEQTSLLNENMGQMLTPEFGDLDGDGDMDLLVGDFN
;
A
#
# COMPACT_ATOMS: atom_id res chain seq x y z
N ILE A 1 0.10 11.33 13.15
CA ILE A 1 -1.12 11.75 12.42
C ILE A 1 -1.17 13.25 12.34
N ILE A 2 -1.52 13.74 11.20
CA ILE A 2 -1.83 15.14 10.93
C ILE A 2 -3.28 15.20 10.48
N TRP A 3 -4.12 15.95 11.21
CA TRP A 3 -5.54 16.07 10.92
C TRP A 3 -5.83 17.41 10.27
N ASN A 4 -6.78 17.40 9.34
CA ASN A 4 -7.34 18.64 8.83
C ASN A 4 -8.47 19.12 9.74
N SER A 5 -8.18 20.12 10.59
CA SER A 5 -9.17 20.76 11.46
C SER A 5 -9.97 21.84 10.73
N GLY A 6 -9.61 22.15 9.48
CA GLY A 6 -10.29 23.12 8.64
C GLY A 6 -11.39 22.51 7.77
N THR A 7 -11.54 23.02 6.56
CA THR A 7 -12.48 22.50 5.54
C THR A 7 -11.71 22.03 4.31
N ALA A 8 -12.40 21.38 3.37
CA ALA A 8 -11.80 20.98 2.09
C ALA A 8 -11.28 22.17 1.27
N GLU A 9 -11.94 23.35 1.38
CA GLU A 9 -11.54 24.57 0.68
C GLU A 9 -10.48 25.38 1.43
N THR A 10 -10.43 25.26 2.76
CA THR A 10 -9.46 25.94 3.63
C THR A 10 -8.89 24.96 4.65
N PRO A 11 -7.97 24.07 4.22
CA PRO A 11 -7.40 23.08 5.10
C PRO A 11 -6.53 23.72 6.19
N ASP A 12 -6.64 23.20 7.41
CA ASP A 12 -5.82 23.58 8.56
C ASP A 12 -5.24 22.31 9.18
N MET A 13 -4.01 21.98 8.80
CA MET A 13 -3.33 20.72 9.16
C MET A 13 -2.68 20.84 10.53
N ILE A 14 -3.19 20.09 11.51
CA ILE A 14 -2.66 20.06 12.87
C ILE A 14 -2.09 18.68 13.19
N GLU A 15 -0.89 18.64 13.79
CA GLU A 15 -0.33 17.41 14.32
C GLU A 15 -1.06 17.02 15.61
N VAL A 16 -1.58 15.78 15.64
CA VAL A 16 -2.30 15.22 16.80
C VAL A 16 -1.42 14.25 17.58
N THR A 17 -0.70 13.38 16.88
CA THR A 17 0.22 12.41 17.49
C THR A 17 1.29 11.96 16.51
N THR A 18 2.44 11.56 17.07
CA THR A 18 3.52 10.90 16.33
C THR A 18 3.47 9.38 16.44
N GLU A 19 2.61 8.85 17.32
CA GLU A 19 2.42 7.42 17.55
C GLU A 19 0.99 7.04 17.15
N TYR A 20 0.86 6.12 16.19
CA TYR A 20 -0.44 5.69 15.69
C TYR A 20 -0.40 4.26 15.13
N PRO A 21 -1.44 3.43 15.32
CA PRO A 21 -2.61 3.66 16.18
C PRO A 21 -2.22 3.86 17.66
N PRO A 22 -3.03 4.60 18.47
CA PRO A 22 -2.61 4.98 19.83
C PRO A 22 -2.39 3.81 20.77
N GLU A 23 -3.16 2.74 20.62
CA GLU A 23 -3.13 1.57 21.51
C GLU A 23 -2.05 0.56 21.11
N ASP A 24 -1.67 0.51 19.82
CA ASP A 24 -0.62 -0.38 19.30
C ASP A 24 0.15 0.31 18.16
N PRO A 25 0.99 1.32 18.49
CA PRO A 25 1.66 2.12 17.48
C PRO A 25 2.67 1.31 16.68
N ILE A 26 2.70 1.56 15.37
CA ILE A 26 3.65 0.94 14.45
C ILE A 26 5.05 1.46 14.75
N ILE A 27 5.86 0.61 15.40
CA ILE A 27 7.26 0.89 15.68
C ILE A 27 8.11 0.03 14.75
N SER A 28 8.67 0.63 13.72
CA SER A 28 9.54 -0.06 12.78
C SER A 28 10.92 0.60 12.68
N ALA A 29 11.91 -0.18 12.25
CA ALA A 29 13.28 0.29 12.09
C ALA A 29 13.54 1.02 10.75
N GLY A 30 12.50 1.24 9.94
CA GLY A 30 12.65 1.72 8.57
C GLY A 30 11.59 2.70 8.10
N GLN A 31 11.54 2.91 6.80
CA GLN A 31 10.50 3.71 6.17
C GLN A 31 9.19 2.93 6.16
N ASN A 32 8.11 3.59 6.52
CA ASN A 32 6.76 3.05 6.49
C ASN A 32 5.99 3.69 5.34
N MET A 33 5.27 2.87 4.58
CA MET A 33 4.36 3.32 3.52
C MET A 33 2.94 2.90 3.92
N PRO A 34 2.15 3.82 4.50
CA PRO A 34 0.75 3.54 4.81
C PRO A 34 -0.11 3.69 3.57
N THR A 35 -1.13 2.85 3.47
CA THR A 35 -2.25 3.02 2.55
C THR A 35 -3.56 2.72 3.26
N PHE A 36 -4.65 3.29 2.79
CA PHE A 36 -5.98 3.07 3.35
C PHE A 36 -6.88 2.47 2.27
N ALA A 37 -7.62 1.43 2.64
CA ALA A 37 -8.58 0.77 1.76
C ALA A 37 -9.56 -0.06 2.59
N ASP A 38 -10.79 -0.23 2.11
CA ASP A 38 -11.76 -1.17 2.65
C ASP A 38 -11.35 -2.60 2.24
N LEU A 39 -10.62 -3.30 3.11
CA LEU A 39 -10.01 -4.60 2.81
C LEU A 39 -10.90 -5.79 3.19
N ASP A 40 -11.90 -5.60 4.03
CA ASP A 40 -12.83 -6.64 4.44
C ASP A 40 -14.25 -6.47 3.88
N GLY A 41 -14.51 -5.35 3.18
CA GLY A 41 -15.75 -5.08 2.49
C GLY A 41 -16.89 -4.62 3.41
N ASP A 42 -16.58 -4.08 4.60
CA ASP A 42 -17.56 -3.59 5.55
C ASP A 42 -17.98 -2.13 5.33
N GLY A 43 -17.26 -1.39 4.50
CA GLY A 43 -17.55 -0.03 4.05
C GLY A 43 -16.78 1.05 4.78
N ASP A 44 -15.82 0.70 5.64
CA ASP A 44 -14.87 1.64 6.21
C ASP A 44 -13.42 1.34 5.78
N GLU A 45 -12.55 2.36 5.90
CA GLU A 45 -11.17 2.24 5.44
C GLU A 45 -10.28 1.66 6.53
N ASP A 46 -9.65 0.54 6.22
CA ASP A 46 -8.62 -0.10 7.01
C ASP A 46 -7.24 0.56 6.80
N LEU A 47 -6.31 0.30 7.72
CA LEU A 47 -4.93 0.76 7.61
C LEU A 47 -4.00 -0.38 7.26
N TYR A 48 -3.32 -0.24 6.15
CA TYR A 48 -2.31 -1.14 5.67
C TYR A 48 -0.95 -0.47 5.60
N VAL A 49 0.09 -1.09 6.17
CA VAL A 49 1.42 -0.46 6.23
C VAL A 49 2.49 -1.43 5.80
N THR A 50 3.21 -1.07 4.75
CA THR A 50 4.46 -1.75 4.43
C THR A 50 5.63 -1.10 5.18
N VAL A 51 6.59 -1.90 5.59
CA VAL A 51 7.80 -1.45 6.28
C VAL A 51 9.04 -1.87 5.51
N LEU A 52 10.08 -1.02 5.56
CA LEU A 52 11.35 -1.32 4.93
C LEU A 52 11.91 -2.64 5.45
N SER A 53 12.03 -3.60 4.55
CA SER A 53 12.66 -4.89 4.79
C SER A 53 14.18 -4.78 4.61
N GLY A 54 14.95 -5.47 5.46
CA GLY A 54 16.37 -5.69 5.21
C GLY A 54 17.33 -4.59 5.68
N ALA A 55 16.87 -3.60 6.44
CA ALA A 55 17.79 -2.70 7.13
C ALA A 55 18.74 -3.53 8.03
N TYR A 56 20.04 -3.40 7.78
CA TYR A 56 21.11 -4.14 8.50
C TYR A 56 21.21 -5.65 8.24
N GLY A 57 20.76 -6.16 7.08
CA GLY A 57 20.96 -7.55 6.68
C GLY A 57 20.05 -8.58 7.35
N ASN A 58 19.02 -8.14 8.05
CA ASN A 58 17.96 -9.02 8.52
C ASN A 58 16.86 -9.11 7.47
N GLN A 59 16.50 -10.33 7.07
CA GLN A 59 15.28 -10.56 6.32
C GLN A 59 14.09 -10.28 7.26
N LEU A 60 13.36 -9.21 7.01
CA LEU A 60 12.07 -8.99 7.65
C LEU A 60 11.03 -9.76 6.83
N VAL A 61 10.68 -10.95 7.29
CA VAL A 61 9.64 -11.79 6.70
C VAL A 61 8.22 -11.32 7.02
N ASN A 62 8.08 -10.35 7.91
CA ASN A 62 6.80 -9.83 8.39
C ASN A 62 6.82 -8.31 8.24
N ASN A 63 6.58 -7.83 7.05
CA ASN A 63 6.69 -6.41 6.68
C ASN A 63 5.38 -5.81 6.11
N PHE A 64 4.28 -6.55 6.18
CA PHE A 64 2.96 -6.13 5.72
C PHE A 64 1.99 -6.10 6.90
N TYR A 65 1.89 -4.95 7.58
CA TYR A 65 1.02 -4.75 8.73
C TYR A 65 -0.39 -4.42 8.26
N PHE A 66 -1.36 -5.13 8.81
CA PHE A 66 -2.77 -4.88 8.61
C PHE A 66 -3.45 -4.55 9.93
N TYR A 67 -4.17 -3.45 9.93
CA TYR A 67 -5.01 -2.98 11.03
C TYR A 67 -6.43 -2.79 10.53
N GLU A 68 -7.36 -3.59 11.04
CA GLU A 68 -8.77 -3.48 10.76
C GLU A 68 -9.36 -2.27 11.49
N ASN A 69 -10.21 -1.50 10.80
CA ASN A 69 -10.95 -0.40 11.40
C ASN A 69 -12.23 -0.93 12.04
N MET A 70 -12.23 -1.07 13.35
CA MET A 70 -13.39 -1.51 14.15
C MET A 70 -14.40 -0.39 14.41
N GLY A 71 -14.12 0.81 13.93
CA GLY A 71 -14.91 2.02 14.15
C GLY A 71 -15.74 2.41 12.93
N THR A 72 -15.48 3.57 12.37
CA THR A 72 -16.10 4.10 11.15
C THR A 72 -15.12 5.03 10.43
N ASN A 73 -15.32 5.34 9.16
CA ASN A 73 -14.52 6.33 8.42
C ASN A 73 -14.42 7.70 9.10
N SER A 74 -15.38 8.10 9.93
CA SER A 74 -15.36 9.39 10.64
C SER A 74 -14.81 9.33 12.07
N ASP A 75 -14.71 8.14 12.64
CA ASP A 75 -14.17 7.87 13.98
C ASP A 75 -13.47 6.50 13.97
N PRO A 76 -12.28 6.42 13.34
CA PRO A 76 -11.61 5.13 13.13
C PRO A 76 -10.97 4.60 14.42
N GLU A 77 -11.16 3.31 14.68
CA GLU A 77 -10.56 2.55 15.76
C GLU A 77 -9.76 1.38 15.20
N TYR A 78 -8.48 1.59 14.86
CA TYR A 78 -7.65 0.58 14.23
C TYR A 78 -7.16 -0.45 15.23
N SER A 79 -7.46 -1.72 14.94
CA SER A 79 -7.03 -2.91 15.68
C SER A 79 -6.01 -3.70 14.88
N TYR A 80 -4.85 -3.97 15.46
CA TYR A 80 -3.83 -4.80 14.81
C TYR A 80 -4.32 -6.22 14.58
N ILE A 81 -4.23 -6.70 13.35
CA ILE A 81 -4.60 -8.07 12.97
C ILE A 81 -3.36 -8.91 12.69
N THR A 82 -2.46 -8.44 11.82
CA THR A 82 -1.27 -9.20 11.44
C THR A 82 -0.18 -8.30 10.87
N ASN A 83 1.07 -8.73 10.96
CA ASN A 83 2.19 -8.12 10.24
C ASN A 83 2.65 -8.95 9.04
N ASN A 84 1.87 -9.95 8.66
CA ASN A 84 2.16 -10.90 7.60
C ASN A 84 0.93 -11.14 6.73
N TYR A 85 0.26 -10.06 6.36
CA TYR A 85 -0.98 -10.12 5.57
C TYR A 85 -0.76 -10.83 4.23
N PHE A 86 0.38 -10.56 3.58
CA PHE A 86 0.84 -11.30 2.41
C PHE A 86 2.02 -12.21 2.78
N SER A 87 1.74 -13.38 3.32
CA SER A 87 2.73 -14.32 3.85
C SER A 87 3.75 -14.86 2.84
N MET A 88 3.62 -14.55 1.57
CA MET A 88 4.42 -15.08 0.47
C MET A 88 5.11 -14.01 -0.38
N LEU A 89 4.94 -12.73 -0.06
CA LEU A 89 5.49 -11.63 -0.84
C LEU A 89 6.81 -11.15 -0.25
N ASP A 90 7.93 -11.60 -0.82
CA ASP A 90 9.22 -10.92 -0.70
C ASP A 90 9.51 -10.22 -2.03
N ILE A 91 9.10 -8.97 -2.14
CA ILE A 91 9.33 -8.10 -3.31
C ILE A 91 10.51 -7.14 -3.08
N PHE A 92 11.45 -7.55 -2.25
CA PHE A 92 12.66 -6.78 -1.92
C PHE A 92 12.40 -5.55 -1.05
N SER A 93 13.17 -4.48 -1.18
CA SER A 93 13.14 -3.35 -0.26
C SER A 93 12.29 -2.17 -0.74
N ASN A 94 11.77 -1.38 0.19
CA ASN A 94 10.99 -0.16 -0.06
C ASN A 94 9.78 -0.39 -0.97
N SER A 95 8.89 -1.28 -0.57
CA SER A 95 7.66 -1.53 -1.32
C SER A 95 6.64 -0.41 -1.08
N SER A 96 6.05 0.07 -2.18
CA SER A 96 4.93 1.01 -2.20
C SER A 96 3.68 0.25 -2.68
N PRO A 97 2.75 -0.10 -1.79
CA PRO A 97 1.51 -0.77 -2.15
C PRO A 97 0.47 0.23 -2.62
N GLU A 98 -0.39 -0.21 -3.54
CA GLU A 98 -1.58 0.49 -3.99
C GLU A 98 -2.71 -0.52 -4.16
N LEU A 99 -3.88 -0.23 -3.63
CA LEU A 99 -5.06 -1.09 -3.67
C LEU A 99 -6.16 -0.41 -4.47
N ILE A 100 -6.64 -1.07 -5.53
CA ILE A 100 -7.62 -0.52 -6.44
C ILE A 100 -8.41 -1.63 -7.12
N ASP A 101 -9.72 -1.41 -7.31
CA ASP A 101 -10.56 -2.24 -8.16
C ASP A 101 -10.29 -1.89 -9.63
N ILE A 102 -9.29 -2.58 -10.25
CA ILE A 102 -8.81 -2.23 -11.59
C ILE A 102 -9.71 -2.78 -12.70
N ASP A 103 -10.48 -3.82 -12.43
CA ASP A 103 -11.35 -4.44 -13.42
C ASP A 103 -12.86 -4.25 -13.14
N SER A 104 -13.18 -3.45 -12.11
CA SER A 104 -14.54 -3.07 -11.72
C SER A 104 -15.44 -4.25 -11.33
N ASP A 105 -14.84 -5.28 -10.72
CA ASP A 105 -15.57 -6.45 -10.23
C ASP A 105 -16.09 -6.30 -8.79
N GLY A 106 -15.68 -5.22 -8.10
CA GLY A 106 -16.13 -4.83 -6.76
C GLY A 106 -15.21 -5.29 -5.64
N ASP A 107 -14.05 -5.83 -5.96
CA ASP A 107 -13.00 -6.11 -4.98
C ASP A 107 -11.66 -5.46 -5.34
N LEU A 108 -10.81 -5.25 -4.35
CA LEU A 108 -9.56 -4.51 -4.55
C LEU A 108 -8.45 -5.45 -4.98
N ASP A 109 -7.79 -5.10 -6.09
CA ASP A 109 -6.54 -5.67 -6.56
C ASP A 109 -5.35 -4.97 -5.91
N LEU A 110 -4.18 -5.63 -5.89
CA LEU A 110 -2.97 -5.10 -5.29
C LEU A 110 -1.88 -4.85 -6.32
N PHE A 111 -1.38 -3.63 -6.34
CA PHE A 111 -0.15 -3.27 -7.02
C PHE A 111 0.93 -2.98 -5.98
N VAL A 112 2.12 -3.54 -6.17
CA VAL A 112 3.24 -3.27 -5.25
C VAL A 112 4.48 -2.93 -6.04
N ALA A 113 4.95 -1.71 -5.88
CA ALA A 113 6.22 -1.30 -6.44
C ALA A 113 7.37 -1.57 -5.46
N ASN A 114 8.55 -1.83 -5.98
CA ASN A 114 9.76 -1.98 -5.18
C ASN A 114 10.82 -0.94 -5.52
N GLN A 115 11.83 -0.83 -4.66
CA GLN A 115 12.95 0.06 -4.92
C GLN A 115 13.79 -0.41 -6.10
N TYR A 116 14.14 -1.70 -6.12
CA TYR A 116 14.91 -2.32 -7.20
C TYR A 116 14.79 -3.84 -7.12
N ASP A 117 14.89 -4.45 -8.29
CA ASP A 117 15.00 -5.90 -8.46
C ASP A 117 16.48 -6.30 -8.53
N LEU A 118 16.94 -7.10 -7.58
CA LEU A 118 18.32 -7.58 -7.49
C LEU A 118 18.67 -8.60 -8.56
N SER A 119 17.68 -9.21 -9.21
CA SER A 119 17.90 -10.17 -10.31
C SER A 119 18.27 -9.48 -11.63
N GLU A 120 18.07 -8.18 -11.73
CA GLU A 120 18.29 -7.39 -12.94
C GLU A 120 19.65 -6.64 -12.92
N THR A 121 20.14 -6.31 -14.11
CA THR A 121 21.35 -5.46 -14.26
C THR A 121 21.20 -4.55 -15.48
N PRO A 122 21.14 -3.22 -15.32
CA PRO A 122 21.20 -2.46 -14.06
C PRO A 122 20.01 -2.74 -13.15
N TRP A 123 20.14 -2.49 -11.85
CA TRP A 123 19.04 -2.61 -10.90
C TRP A 123 17.97 -1.56 -11.19
N VAL A 124 16.77 -2.02 -11.41
CA VAL A 124 15.58 -1.23 -11.74
C VAL A 124 14.44 -1.60 -10.81
N GLY A 125 13.55 -0.64 -10.53
CA GLY A 125 12.31 -0.90 -9.84
C GLY A 125 11.33 -1.70 -10.71
N ARG A 126 10.43 -2.43 -10.06
CA ARG A 126 9.34 -3.17 -10.70
C ARG A 126 8.03 -2.83 -10.01
N ILE A 127 6.93 -2.93 -10.73
CA ILE A 127 5.58 -2.91 -10.19
C ILE A 127 4.99 -4.30 -10.41
N HIS A 128 4.73 -4.99 -9.32
CA HIS A 128 4.08 -6.29 -9.29
C HIS A 128 2.57 -6.10 -9.25
N PHE A 129 1.84 -6.89 -10.01
CA PHE A 129 0.39 -6.88 -10.02
C PHE A 129 -0.15 -8.21 -9.50
N PHE A 130 -0.99 -8.14 -8.49
CA PHE A 130 -1.68 -9.26 -7.87
C PHE A 130 -3.18 -9.04 -8.02
N ARG A 131 -3.81 -9.89 -8.80
CA ARG A 131 -5.28 -9.90 -8.93
C ARG A 131 -5.90 -10.53 -7.70
N ASN A 132 -6.94 -9.90 -7.18
CA ASN A 132 -7.82 -10.52 -6.21
C ASN A 132 -8.78 -11.48 -6.95
N THR A 133 -8.66 -12.76 -6.72
CA THR A 133 -9.54 -13.81 -7.28
C THR A 133 -10.54 -14.33 -6.25
N GLY A 134 -10.64 -13.66 -5.12
CA GLY A 134 -11.52 -13.96 -4.02
C GLY A 134 -12.77 -13.10 -4.01
N SER A 135 -12.91 -12.25 -3.00
CA SER A 135 -13.96 -11.24 -2.86
C SER A 135 -13.46 -10.12 -1.95
N SER A 136 -14.19 -9.01 -1.88
CA SER A 136 -13.88 -7.88 -0.99
C SER A 136 -13.70 -8.30 0.47
N SER A 137 -14.52 -9.23 0.98
CA SER A 137 -14.46 -9.71 2.38
C SER A 137 -13.59 -10.96 2.59
N SER A 138 -13.04 -11.55 1.54
CA SER A 138 -12.13 -12.72 1.61
C SER A 138 -11.20 -12.72 0.41
N PRO A 139 -10.23 -11.79 0.39
CA PRO A 139 -9.33 -11.63 -0.74
C PRO A 139 -8.41 -12.83 -0.93
N ASN A 140 -8.15 -13.15 -2.19
CA ASN A 140 -7.19 -14.18 -2.60
C ASN A 140 -6.30 -13.65 -3.72
N TYR A 141 -5.19 -13.05 -3.37
CA TYR A 141 -4.29 -12.40 -4.30
C TYR A 141 -3.41 -13.40 -5.05
N VAL A 142 -3.47 -13.34 -6.37
CA VAL A 142 -2.67 -14.17 -7.29
C VAL A 142 -1.82 -13.26 -8.15
N GLU A 143 -0.49 -13.45 -8.11
CA GLU A 143 0.43 -12.68 -8.94
C GLU A 143 0.18 -12.97 -10.43
N GLU A 144 -0.23 -11.97 -11.19
CA GLU A 144 -0.40 -12.05 -12.64
C GLU A 144 0.81 -11.51 -13.40
N GLN A 145 1.45 -10.47 -12.86
CA GLN A 145 2.60 -9.83 -13.49
C GLN A 145 3.67 -9.45 -12.45
N THR A 146 4.90 -9.85 -12.71
CA THR A 146 6.08 -9.44 -11.92
C THR A 146 6.68 -8.12 -12.41
N SER A 147 6.22 -7.60 -13.52
CA SER A 147 6.60 -6.30 -14.09
C SER A 147 5.46 -5.78 -14.93
N LEU A 148 4.64 -4.90 -14.38
CA LEU A 148 3.51 -4.29 -15.06
C LEU A 148 3.96 -3.47 -16.29
N LEU A 149 5.10 -2.79 -16.17
CA LEU A 149 5.67 -1.98 -17.24
C LEU A 149 6.93 -2.68 -17.79
N ASN A 150 6.97 -2.90 -19.10
CA ASN A 150 8.12 -3.50 -19.80
C ASN A 150 9.28 -2.50 -20.05
N GLU A 151 9.16 -1.29 -19.54
CA GLU A 151 10.15 -0.23 -19.69
C GLU A 151 11.20 -0.30 -18.58
N ASN A 152 12.42 0.16 -18.87
CA ASN A 152 13.44 0.36 -17.85
C ASN A 152 13.07 1.61 -17.04
N MET A 153 12.30 1.39 -15.99
CA MET A 153 12.02 2.42 -14.98
C MET A 153 13.27 2.69 -14.14
N GLY A 154 13.29 3.83 -13.45
CA GLY A 154 14.28 4.12 -12.43
C GLY A 154 14.16 3.22 -11.20
N GLN A 155 14.62 3.72 -10.07
CA GLN A 155 14.51 3.06 -8.77
C GLN A 155 13.43 3.73 -7.92
N MET A 156 13.02 3.11 -6.80
CA MET A 156 12.08 3.68 -5.84
C MET A 156 10.74 4.08 -6.48
N LEU A 157 10.13 3.15 -7.18
CA LEU A 157 8.86 3.40 -7.86
C LEU A 157 7.74 3.65 -6.84
N THR A 158 6.93 4.65 -7.13
CA THR A 158 5.72 4.99 -6.38
C THR A 158 4.56 5.09 -7.36
N PRO A 159 3.74 4.03 -7.47
CA PRO A 159 2.54 4.06 -8.31
C PRO A 159 1.42 4.84 -7.62
N GLU A 160 0.56 5.44 -8.42
CA GLU A 160 -0.70 6.05 -8.01
C GLU A 160 -1.70 5.89 -9.15
N PHE A 161 -2.91 5.46 -8.85
CA PHE A 161 -3.96 5.29 -9.83
C PHE A 161 -5.03 6.37 -9.72
N GLY A 162 -5.60 6.76 -10.86
CA GLY A 162 -6.70 7.70 -10.95
C GLY A 162 -7.19 7.85 -12.37
N ASP A 163 -8.45 8.24 -12.54
CA ASP A 163 -9.01 8.61 -13.82
C ASP A 163 -8.52 10.04 -14.17
N LEU A 164 -7.41 10.13 -14.92
CA LEU A 164 -6.74 11.40 -15.21
C LEU A 164 -7.33 12.11 -16.42
N ASP A 165 -7.99 11.39 -17.33
CA ASP A 165 -8.57 11.96 -18.55
C ASP A 165 -10.11 12.01 -18.54
N GLY A 166 -10.76 11.43 -17.52
CA GLY A 166 -12.20 11.49 -17.28
C GLY A 166 -13.01 10.51 -18.13
N ASP A 167 -12.38 9.41 -18.60
CA ASP A 167 -13.03 8.40 -19.42
C ASP A 167 -13.67 7.25 -18.60
N GLY A 168 -13.37 7.18 -17.30
CA GLY A 168 -13.89 6.21 -16.35
C GLY A 168 -12.99 5.01 -16.10
N ASP A 169 -11.87 4.90 -16.83
CA ASP A 169 -10.85 3.88 -16.59
C ASP A 169 -9.73 4.44 -15.69
N MET A 170 -9.00 3.57 -15.01
CA MET A 170 -7.92 3.99 -14.12
C MET A 170 -6.61 4.11 -14.85
N ASP A 171 -6.06 5.32 -14.87
CA ASP A 171 -4.73 5.63 -15.36
C ASP A 171 -3.68 5.41 -14.27
N LEU A 172 -2.45 5.13 -14.67
CA LEU A 172 -1.32 4.94 -13.77
C LEU A 172 -0.31 6.08 -13.89
N LEU A 173 -0.09 6.79 -12.78
CA LEU A 173 1.02 7.71 -12.60
C LEU A 173 2.13 7.04 -11.80
N VAL A 174 3.37 7.08 -12.29
CA VAL A 174 4.51 6.48 -11.58
C VAL A 174 5.57 7.54 -11.33
N GLY A 175 5.92 7.73 -10.07
CA GLY A 175 7.13 8.44 -9.67
C GLY A 175 8.32 7.49 -9.65
N ASP A 176 9.50 7.96 -10.09
CA ASP A 176 10.74 7.19 -10.03
C ASP A 176 11.93 8.07 -9.63
N PHE A 177 13.01 7.42 -9.22
CA PHE A 177 14.31 8.06 -8.97
C PHE A 177 15.33 7.56 -10.01
N ASN A 178 15.75 8.47 -10.90
CA ASN A 178 16.79 8.26 -11.92
C ASN A 178 18.14 8.83 -11.49
#